data_caf5d03c528b3479ece6eecdb8dac0a4
#
_entry.id   caf5d03c528b3479ece6eecdb8dac0a4
#
_cell.length_a   1.000
_cell.length_b   1.000
_cell.length_c   1.000
_cell.angle_alpha   90.00
_cell.angle_beta   90.00
_cell.angle_gamma   90.00
#
_symmetry.space_group_name_H-M   'P 1'
#
loop_
_entity.id
_entity.type
_entity.pdbx_description
1 polymer ?
#
loop_
_entity_poly.entity_id
_entity_poly.type
_entity_poly.pdbx_seq_one_letter_code
_entity_poly.pdbx_strand_id
1 'polypeptide(L)'
;MTRNLTVLVLVALAFMLAACAGRPAQGVLISTAGIAGTSLVPIYAVTNRERSTTDPGEMFSGERAAETSYAAIAVSIPPDTARKVGEVQWPASLPGNPATDFMTVSADYIDKPRFAASIAAAAKQSGRSKVLVFVHGFNNRFDDAVYRLAQIVHDSRSPVIPVLFTWPSRGELRLRAYTYDRESANYSRDALESLLDMLTSYSSVGEVTVLAHSMGNWVTLEALRGRAIRNRLAGTKNDKLKDVMLVAPDVDVDVFRTQLQRMGVARPRMSLFVSQDDDALALSRTIWGDVPRLGDVNPQLEPYRTELADNRITVYDLTHLAKPGDDAHDRAFEDVTSVVAMIRQRMAQGQTMREHRAIDNPLTQLGDRVTTLGR
;
A
#
# COMPACT_ATOMS: atom_id res chain seq x y z
N MET A 1 10.76 -51.32 -3.89
CA MET A 1 11.02 -50.04 -4.56
C MET A 1 9.92 -48.97 -4.33
N THR A 2 8.66 -49.34 -4.22
CA THR A 2 7.52 -48.38 -4.04
C THR A 2 7.53 -47.64 -2.70
N ARG A 3 7.93 -48.25 -1.57
CA ARG A 3 7.93 -47.63 -0.25
C ARG A 3 8.95 -46.48 -0.09
N ASN A 4 10.10 -46.60 -0.76
CA ASN A 4 11.12 -45.54 -0.70
C ASN A 4 10.76 -44.32 -1.59
N LEU A 5 10.00 -44.55 -2.68
CA LEU A 5 9.53 -43.48 -3.55
C LEU A 5 8.44 -42.64 -2.84
N THR A 6 7.54 -43.31 -2.10
CA THR A 6 6.50 -42.59 -1.33
C THR A 6 7.09 -41.75 -0.21
N VAL A 7 8.13 -42.24 0.49
CA VAL A 7 8.84 -41.47 1.52
C VAL A 7 9.60 -40.26 0.90
N LEU A 8 10.22 -40.44 -0.25
CA LEU A 8 10.90 -39.35 -0.96
C LEU A 8 9.91 -38.27 -1.43
N VAL A 9 8.74 -38.68 -1.94
CA VAL A 9 7.68 -37.74 -2.35
C VAL A 9 7.10 -37.00 -1.15
N LEU A 10 6.87 -37.67 -0.01
CA LEU A 10 6.40 -37.04 1.21
C LEU A 10 7.42 -36.06 1.82
N VAL A 11 8.70 -36.41 1.76
CA VAL A 11 9.79 -35.52 2.20
C VAL A 11 9.94 -34.33 1.26
N ALA A 12 9.85 -34.53 -0.05
CA ALA A 12 9.85 -33.44 -1.03
C ALA A 12 8.64 -32.51 -0.89
N LEU A 13 7.43 -33.09 -0.62
CA LEU A 13 6.23 -32.31 -0.32
C LEU A 13 6.36 -31.51 0.99
N ALA A 14 6.97 -32.10 2.03
CA ALA A 14 7.25 -31.42 3.28
C ALA A 14 8.29 -30.27 3.11
N PHE A 15 9.28 -30.43 2.23
CA PHE A 15 10.23 -29.36 1.90
C PHE A 15 9.60 -28.26 1.02
N MET A 16 8.66 -28.58 0.16
CA MET A 16 7.91 -27.57 -0.61
C MET A 16 6.96 -26.74 0.28
N LEU A 17 6.45 -27.32 1.36
CA LEU A 17 5.61 -26.60 2.33
C LEU A 17 6.43 -25.69 3.28
N ALA A 18 7.74 -25.91 3.40
CA ALA A 18 8.62 -25.08 4.22
C ALA A 18 9.21 -23.86 3.48
N ALA A 19 9.03 -23.75 2.16
CA ALA A 19 9.63 -22.70 1.35
C ALA A 19 8.78 -21.43 1.20
N CYS A 20 7.51 -21.44 1.64
CA CYS A 20 6.67 -20.26 1.77
C CYS A 20 6.47 -19.98 3.25
N ALA A 21 7.36 -19.18 3.86
CA ALA A 21 7.09 -18.58 5.16
C ALA A 21 5.98 -17.53 4.97
N GLY A 22 4.74 -18.00 4.83
CA GLY A 22 3.55 -17.17 4.82
C GLY A 22 3.43 -16.40 6.15
N ARG A 23 2.64 -15.34 6.17
CA ARG A 23 2.36 -14.60 7.41
C ARG A 23 1.91 -15.57 8.52
N PRO A 24 2.33 -15.36 9.79
CA PRO A 24 1.90 -16.17 10.91
C PRO A 24 0.36 -16.16 11.07
N ALA A 25 -0.19 -17.26 11.57
CA ALA A 25 -1.63 -17.32 11.89
C ALA A 25 -2.00 -16.37 13.04
N GLN A 26 -1.09 -16.20 14.00
CA GLN A 26 -1.23 -15.26 15.12
C GLN A 26 -0.71 -13.87 14.76
N GLY A 27 -1.25 -12.83 15.40
CA GLY A 27 -0.79 -11.46 15.22
C GLY A 27 0.66 -11.27 15.70
N VAL A 28 1.43 -10.46 14.98
CA VAL A 28 2.87 -10.25 15.22
C VAL A 28 3.18 -8.97 15.99
N LEU A 29 2.18 -8.17 16.36
CA LEU A 29 2.37 -6.89 17.06
C LEU A 29 2.59 -7.07 18.57
N ILE A 30 3.43 -8.02 18.92
CA ILE A 30 3.87 -8.27 20.31
C ILE A 30 5.19 -7.56 20.50
N SER A 31 5.24 -6.64 21.49
CA SER A 31 6.43 -5.83 21.75
C SER A 31 7.61 -6.68 22.19
N THR A 32 8.75 -6.46 21.56
CA THR A 32 10.02 -7.13 21.87
C THR A 32 11.14 -6.09 22.07
N ALA A 33 12.20 -6.49 22.74
CA ALA A 33 13.36 -5.61 22.89
C ALA A 33 13.98 -5.31 21.51
N GLY A 34 14.25 -4.04 21.24
CA GLY A 34 15.02 -3.62 20.07
C GLY A 34 16.45 -4.15 20.14
N ILE A 35 17.01 -4.47 18.97
CA ILE A 35 18.40 -5.00 18.88
C ILE A 35 19.26 -4.03 18.06
N ALA A 36 20.52 -3.88 18.47
CA ALA A 36 21.48 -3.08 17.74
C ALA A 36 21.73 -3.65 16.33
N GLY A 37 21.88 -2.77 15.33
CA GLY A 37 22.13 -3.15 13.95
C GLY A 37 20.88 -3.31 13.09
N THR A 38 19.68 -3.17 13.66
CA THR A 38 18.40 -3.15 12.91
C THR A 38 17.97 -1.70 12.63
N SER A 39 17.12 -1.52 11.60
CA SER A 39 16.48 -0.23 11.29
C SER A 39 15.13 -0.13 11.98
N LEU A 40 14.86 0.99 12.65
CA LEU A 40 13.57 1.24 13.29
C LEU A 40 12.70 2.16 12.44
N VAL A 41 11.50 1.68 12.10
CA VAL A 41 10.50 2.46 11.34
C VAL A 41 9.28 2.72 12.23
N PRO A 42 9.01 4.00 12.59
CA PRO A 42 7.78 4.35 13.30
C PRO A 42 6.61 4.38 12.32
N ILE A 43 5.47 3.81 12.71
CA ILE A 43 4.21 3.81 11.97
C ILE A 43 3.12 4.44 12.83
N TYR A 44 2.41 5.43 12.28
CA TYR A 44 1.25 6.05 12.93
C TYR A 44 -0.02 5.57 12.24
N ALA A 45 -0.81 4.75 12.91
CA ALA A 45 -1.99 4.14 12.32
C ALA A 45 -3.28 4.84 12.73
N VAL A 46 -4.20 4.92 11.78
CA VAL A 46 -5.59 5.34 11.94
C VAL A 46 -6.49 4.27 11.35
N THR A 47 -7.49 3.85 12.09
CA THR A 47 -8.35 2.73 11.70
C THR A 47 -9.78 2.86 12.22
N ASN A 48 -10.73 2.33 11.47
CA ASN A 48 -12.10 2.06 11.90
C ASN A 48 -12.39 0.55 12.03
N ARG A 49 -11.35 -0.22 12.39
CA ARG A 49 -11.45 -1.62 12.82
C ARG A 49 -11.81 -1.69 14.31
N GLU A 50 -12.54 -2.70 14.72
CA GLU A 50 -12.69 -3.02 16.12
C GLU A 50 -11.37 -3.51 16.73
N ARG A 51 -11.17 -3.22 18.02
CA ARG A 51 -10.03 -3.77 18.75
C ARG A 51 -10.17 -5.28 18.87
N SER A 52 -9.09 -6.00 18.65
CA SER A 52 -9.07 -7.44 18.88
C SER A 52 -9.20 -7.75 20.38
N THR A 53 -10.05 -8.70 20.70
CA THR A 53 -10.23 -9.23 22.07
C THR A 53 -9.70 -10.64 22.20
N THR A 54 -9.28 -11.27 21.09
CA THR A 54 -8.89 -12.68 21.04
C THR A 54 -7.40 -12.87 20.84
N ASP A 55 -6.74 -11.96 20.15
CA ASP A 55 -5.31 -12.01 19.85
C ASP A 55 -4.64 -10.65 20.16
N PRO A 56 -3.87 -10.55 21.26
CA PRO A 56 -3.18 -9.31 21.61
C PRO A 56 -2.17 -8.83 20.54
N GLY A 57 -1.60 -9.74 19.77
CA GLY A 57 -0.67 -9.43 18.69
C GLY A 57 -1.33 -8.91 17.42
N GLU A 58 -2.64 -9.00 17.31
CA GLU A 58 -3.42 -8.46 16.21
C GLU A 58 -3.73 -6.96 16.40
N MET A 59 -3.87 -6.49 17.63
CA MET A 59 -4.38 -5.19 18.05
C MET A 59 -5.80 -4.87 17.57
N PHE A 60 -6.07 -4.94 16.26
CA PHE A 60 -7.37 -4.64 15.65
C PHE A 60 -7.82 -5.79 14.74
N SER A 61 -9.07 -6.18 14.89
CA SER A 61 -9.70 -7.27 14.13
C SER A 61 -10.11 -6.84 12.70
N GLY A 62 -10.71 -7.75 11.95
CA GLY A 62 -11.34 -7.46 10.65
C GLY A 62 -12.75 -6.88 10.76
N GLU A 63 -13.30 -6.63 11.96
CA GLU A 63 -14.66 -6.13 12.14
C GLU A 63 -14.69 -4.58 12.15
N ARG A 64 -15.86 -4.02 11.80
CA ARG A 64 -16.07 -2.57 11.65
C ARG A 64 -16.40 -1.91 12.98
N ALA A 65 -15.63 -0.92 13.39
CA ALA A 65 -15.96 -0.04 14.52
C ALA A 65 -16.66 1.23 14.03
N ALA A 66 -17.59 1.73 14.84
CA ALA A 66 -18.28 2.98 14.55
C ALA A 66 -17.35 4.20 14.66
N GLU A 67 -16.35 4.13 15.52
CA GLU A 67 -15.41 5.20 15.78
C GLU A 67 -14.01 4.89 15.25
N THR A 68 -13.27 5.96 14.95
CA THR A 68 -11.89 5.86 14.52
C THR A 68 -10.96 5.72 15.71
N SER A 69 -10.08 4.73 15.66
CA SER A 69 -9.00 4.47 16.63
C SER A 69 -7.64 4.85 16.06
N TYR A 70 -6.67 5.08 16.96
CA TYR A 70 -5.31 5.48 16.63
C TYR A 70 -4.32 4.56 17.33
N ALA A 71 -3.17 4.31 16.66
CA ALA A 71 -2.08 3.55 17.24
C ALA A 71 -0.71 4.09 16.80
N ALA A 72 0.31 3.85 17.61
CA ALA A 72 1.71 4.10 17.30
C ALA A 72 2.48 2.79 17.42
N ILE A 73 3.13 2.39 16.34
CA ILE A 73 3.87 1.13 16.27
C ILE A 73 5.31 1.43 15.83
N ALA A 74 6.28 0.74 16.42
CA ALA A 74 7.66 0.79 15.98
C ALA A 74 8.07 -0.59 15.47
N VAL A 75 8.43 -0.69 14.21
CA VAL A 75 8.86 -1.93 13.54
C VAL A 75 10.37 -1.93 13.38
N SER A 76 11.02 -2.98 13.87
CA SER A 76 12.44 -3.28 13.64
C SER A 76 12.57 -4.10 12.37
N ILE A 77 13.40 -3.63 11.45
CA ILE A 77 13.69 -4.28 10.17
C ILE A 77 15.12 -4.82 10.21
N PRO A 78 15.33 -6.09 9.85
CA PRO A 78 16.65 -6.71 9.84
C PRO A 78 17.62 -6.00 8.87
N PRO A 79 18.94 -6.19 9.01
CA PRO A 79 19.93 -5.62 8.11
C PRO A 79 19.67 -5.98 6.63
N ASP A 80 19.97 -5.07 5.70
CA ASP A 80 19.77 -5.29 4.26
C ASP A 80 20.48 -6.54 3.72
N THR A 81 21.54 -6.99 4.38
CA THR A 81 22.27 -8.24 4.02
C THR A 81 21.53 -9.52 4.38
N ALA A 82 20.53 -9.44 5.29
CA ALA A 82 19.76 -10.58 5.76
C ALA A 82 18.32 -10.60 5.22
N ARG A 83 18.01 -9.71 4.30
CA ARG A 83 16.64 -9.55 3.77
C ARG A 83 16.60 -9.45 2.26
N LYS A 84 15.44 -9.73 1.69
CA LYS A 84 15.12 -9.46 0.30
C LYS A 84 14.31 -8.17 0.22
N VAL A 85 14.79 -7.23 -0.59
CA VAL A 85 14.13 -5.94 -0.83
C VAL A 85 12.76 -6.20 -1.47
N GLY A 86 11.72 -5.49 -1.01
CA GLY A 86 10.34 -5.68 -1.49
C GLY A 86 9.53 -6.69 -0.71
N GLU A 87 10.18 -7.56 0.07
CA GLU A 87 9.49 -8.58 0.86
C GLU A 87 9.45 -8.23 2.35
N VAL A 88 8.37 -8.62 2.99
CA VAL A 88 8.26 -8.67 4.45
C VAL A 88 8.81 -10.00 4.91
N GLN A 89 9.92 -10.00 5.67
CA GLN A 89 10.44 -11.22 6.28
C GLN A 89 9.63 -11.53 7.54
N TRP A 90 8.61 -12.36 7.38
CA TRP A 90 7.75 -12.80 8.47
C TRP A 90 8.48 -13.73 9.43
N PRO A 91 8.27 -13.59 10.76
CA PRO A 91 8.82 -14.54 11.71
C PRO A 91 8.16 -15.92 11.55
N ALA A 92 8.95 -16.97 11.46
CA ALA A 92 8.46 -18.35 11.39
C ALA A 92 7.82 -18.82 12.71
N SER A 93 8.18 -18.20 13.82
CA SER A 93 7.62 -18.43 15.16
C SER A 93 7.72 -17.15 15.99
N LEU A 94 6.86 -17.00 17.00
CA LEU A 94 6.90 -15.86 17.92
C LEU A 94 7.58 -16.22 19.24
N PRO A 95 8.47 -15.35 19.76
CA PRO A 95 9.01 -14.17 19.12
C PRO A 95 9.96 -14.56 17.97
N GLY A 96 10.00 -13.77 16.88
CA GLY A 96 10.89 -14.01 15.75
C GLY A 96 12.37 -13.74 16.05
N ASN A 97 13.22 -13.87 15.03
CA ASN A 97 14.65 -13.56 15.11
C ASN A 97 14.89 -12.16 14.49
N PRO A 98 15.25 -11.14 15.28
CA PRO A 98 15.43 -9.78 14.78
C PRO A 98 16.61 -9.62 13.80
N ALA A 99 17.51 -10.60 13.70
CA ALA A 99 18.57 -10.60 12.71
C ALA A 99 18.08 -10.94 11.29
N THR A 100 16.93 -11.59 11.17
CA THR A 100 16.37 -12.09 9.92
C THR A 100 14.91 -11.68 9.67
N ASP A 101 14.16 -11.37 10.73
CA ASP A 101 12.72 -11.18 10.68
C ASP A 101 12.34 -9.74 11.03
N PHE A 102 11.21 -9.29 10.50
CA PHE A 102 10.57 -8.07 10.99
C PHE A 102 10.03 -8.31 12.39
N MET A 103 10.25 -7.34 13.29
CA MET A 103 9.85 -7.44 14.69
C MET A 103 9.11 -6.17 15.14
N THR A 104 8.16 -6.33 16.02
CA THR A 104 7.50 -5.19 16.68
C THR A 104 8.27 -4.81 17.94
N VAL A 105 8.78 -3.58 18.00
CA VAL A 105 9.48 -3.05 19.20
C VAL A 105 8.48 -2.45 20.18
N SER A 106 7.49 -1.72 19.67
CA SER A 106 6.36 -1.22 20.47
C SER A 106 5.09 -1.18 19.62
N ALA A 107 3.94 -1.36 20.29
CA ALA A 107 2.64 -1.26 19.66
C ALA A 107 1.63 -0.74 20.71
N ASP A 108 1.30 0.55 20.61
CA ASP A 108 0.52 1.28 21.59
C ASP A 108 -0.77 1.82 20.99
N TYR A 109 -1.88 1.66 21.69
CA TYR A 109 -3.10 2.44 21.44
C TYR A 109 -2.87 3.87 21.93
N ILE A 110 -3.19 4.84 21.08
CA ILE A 110 -3.09 6.27 21.41
C ILE A 110 -4.42 6.97 21.12
N ASP A 111 -4.58 8.16 21.64
CA ASP A 111 -5.72 9.02 21.31
C ASP A 111 -5.39 10.01 20.15
N LYS A 112 -6.39 10.70 19.66
CA LYS A 112 -6.25 11.67 18.57
C LYS A 112 -5.29 12.83 18.92
N PRO A 113 -5.30 13.44 20.13
CA PRO A 113 -4.30 14.44 20.52
C PRO A 113 -2.87 13.91 20.50
N ARG A 114 -2.65 12.69 21.01
CA ARG A 114 -1.32 12.05 21.00
C ARG A 114 -0.87 11.70 19.59
N PHE A 115 -1.78 11.27 18.72
CA PHE A 115 -1.48 11.08 17.29
C PHE A 115 -0.98 12.39 16.65
N ALA A 116 -1.70 13.51 16.86
CA ALA A 116 -1.29 14.81 16.35
C ALA A 116 0.09 15.26 16.88
N ALA A 117 0.31 15.07 18.19
CA ALA A 117 1.59 15.37 18.83
C ALA A 117 2.73 14.49 18.27
N SER A 118 2.47 13.21 18.00
CA SER A 118 3.44 12.29 17.42
C SER A 118 3.84 12.70 16.00
N ILE A 119 2.88 13.09 15.14
CA ILE A 119 3.17 13.62 13.80
C ILE A 119 4.02 14.90 13.89
N ALA A 120 3.68 15.82 14.78
CA ALA A 120 4.44 17.05 14.98
C ALA A 120 5.86 16.78 15.50
N ALA A 121 6.03 15.84 16.44
CA ALA A 121 7.31 15.42 16.95
C ALA A 121 8.18 14.78 15.86
N ALA A 122 7.61 13.87 15.07
CA ALA A 122 8.27 13.24 13.94
C ALA A 122 8.73 14.27 12.89
N ALA A 123 7.89 15.27 12.58
CA ALA A 123 8.26 16.36 11.67
C ALA A 123 9.43 17.19 12.21
N LYS A 124 9.40 17.54 13.48
CA LYS A 124 10.47 18.33 14.14
C LYS A 124 11.78 17.55 14.21
N GLN A 125 11.72 16.29 14.64
CA GLN A 125 12.91 15.44 14.86
C GLN A 125 13.62 15.12 13.55
N SER A 126 12.87 14.81 12.51
CA SER A 126 13.42 14.40 11.21
C SER A 126 13.68 15.58 10.26
N GLY A 127 13.22 16.79 10.57
CA GLY A 127 13.19 17.93 9.62
C GLY A 127 12.28 17.66 8.41
N ARG A 128 11.37 16.69 8.50
CA ARG A 128 10.50 16.25 7.41
C ARG A 128 9.10 16.79 7.62
N SER A 129 8.50 17.34 6.58
CA SER A 129 7.11 17.81 6.60
C SER A 129 6.20 17.04 5.64
N LYS A 130 6.74 15.99 4.99
CA LYS A 130 6.01 15.15 4.04
C LYS A 130 5.45 13.92 4.74
N VAL A 131 4.14 13.72 4.61
CA VAL A 131 3.42 12.54 5.12
C VAL A 131 3.10 11.60 3.97
N LEU A 132 3.40 10.32 4.14
CA LEU A 132 2.92 9.24 3.28
C LEU A 132 1.77 8.54 3.98
N VAL A 133 0.57 8.58 3.40
CA VAL A 133 -0.58 7.78 3.84
C VAL A 133 -0.65 6.52 2.97
N PHE A 134 -0.50 5.35 3.58
CA PHE A 134 -0.70 4.07 2.91
C PHE A 134 -2.09 3.53 3.20
N VAL A 135 -2.76 3.04 2.13
CA VAL A 135 -4.08 2.40 2.19
C VAL A 135 -3.96 1.01 1.55
N HIS A 136 -4.08 -0.02 2.38
CA HIS A 136 -3.88 -1.42 1.96
C HIS A 136 -5.04 -1.96 1.10
N GLY A 137 -4.82 -3.12 0.47
CA GLY A 137 -5.78 -3.84 -0.35
C GLY A 137 -6.64 -4.86 0.41
N PHE A 138 -7.28 -5.75 -0.36
CA PHE A 138 -8.01 -6.92 0.12
C PHE A 138 -7.08 -7.90 0.86
N ASN A 139 -7.65 -8.74 1.72
CA ASN A 139 -6.95 -9.82 2.42
C ASN A 139 -5.80 -9.35 3.31
N ASN A 140 -5.92 -8.16 3.91
CA ASN A 140 -4.92 -7.62 4.82
C ASN A 140 -5.47 -7.54 6.25
N ARG A 141 -4.81 -8.17 7.21
CA ARG A 141 -4.99 -7.90 8.63
C ARG A 141 -4.32 -6.56 8.99
N PHE A 142 -4.52 -6.11 10.22
CA PHE A 142 -3.90 -4.87 10.71
C PHE A 142 -2.37 -4.97 10.70
N ASP A 143 -1.82 -6.05 11.22
CA ASP A 143 -0.39 -6.32 11.28
C ASP A 143 0.25 -6.49 9.89
N ASP A 144 -0.45 -7.08 8.91
CA ASP A 144 0.01 -7.14 7.52
C ASP A 144 0.26 -5.74 6.96
N ALA A 145 -0.70 -4.85 7.15
CA ALA A 145 -0.60 -3.48 6.65
C ALA A 145 0.50 -2.67 7.35
N VAL A 146 0.72 -2.90 8.65
CA VAL A 146 1.80 -2.27 9.42
C VAL A 146 3.17 -2.68 8.88
N TYR A 147 3.42 -3.99 8.74
CA TYR A 147 4.71 -4.48 8.26
C TYR A 147 4.96 -4.11 6.80
N ARG A 148 3.91 -4.15 5.94
CA ARG A 148 4.03 -3.70 4.54
C ARG A 148 4.39 -2.22 4.45
N LEU A 149 3.78 -1.35 5.22
CA LEU A 149 4.16 0.07 5.22
C LEU A 149 5.58 0.27 5.74
N ALA A 150 5.98 -0.46 6.79
CA ALA A 150 7.35 -0.40 7.30
C ALA A 150 8.37 -0.81 6.23
N GLN A 151 8.09 -1.90 5.49
CA GLN A 151 8.90 -2.35 4.35
C GLN A 151 8.99 -1.27 3.27
N ILE A 152 7.85 -0.72 2.80
CA ILE A 152 7.80 0.32 1.76
C ILE A 152 8.66 1.54 2.17
N VAL A 153 8.52 2.02 3.39
CA VAL A 153 9.25 3.19 3.88
C VAL A 153 10.75 2.92 3.98
N HIS A 154 11.12 1.75 4.52
CA HIS A 154 12.52 1.36 4.64
C HIS A 154 13.18 1.21 3.27
N ASP A 155 12.58 0.45 2.38
CA ASP A 155 13.15 0.13 1.07
C ASP A 155 13.22 1.35 0.16
N SER A 156 12.20 2.22 0.21
CA SER A 156 12.22 3.48 -0.54
C SER A 156 13.26 4.46 -0.02
N ARG A 157 13.73 4.29 1.21
CA ARG A 157 14.59 5.29 1.91
C ARG A 157 14.00 6.71 1.81
N SER A 158 12.68 6.79 1.70
CA SER A 158 12.00 8.06 1.49
C SER A 158 11.94 8.87 2.78
N PRO A 159 12.24 10.16 2.74
CA PRO A 159 12.24 11.03 3.92
C PRO A 159 10.81 11.48 4.26
N VAL A 160 9.95 10.53 4.66
CA VAL A 160 8.53 10.75 4.96
C VAL A 160 8.17 10.40 6.39
N ILE A 161 7.03 10.91 6.84
CA ILE A 161 6.35 10.47 8.07
C ILE A 161 5.30 9.44 7.64
N PRO A 162 5.46 8.16 8.00
CA PRO A 162 4.54 7.12 7.56
C PRO A 162 3.26 7.11 8.40
N VAL A 163 2.13 7.23 7.71
CA VAL A 163 0.79 7.10 8.28
C VAL A 163 0.09 5.95 7.60
N LEU A 164 -0.43 5.01 8.37
CA LEU A 164 -1.24 3.91 7.89
C LEU A 164 -2.72 4.25 8.06
N PHE A 165 -3.49 4.24 6.99
CA PHE A 165 -4.93 4.11 7.10
C PHE A 165 -5.31 2.65 6.84
N THR A 166 -5.87 1.98 7.84
CA THR A 166 -6.27 0.58 7.71
C THR A 166 -7.77 0.43 7.94
N TRP A 167 -8.45 -0.11 6.94
CA TRP A 167 -9.88 -0.35 6.91
C TRP A 167 -10.19 -1.83 7.25
N PRO A 168 -11.41 -2.18 7.72
CA PRO A 168 -11.75 -3.54 8.18
C PRO A 168 -11.78 -4.57 7.06
N SER A 169 -10.63 -5.09 6.69
CA SER A 169 -10.47 -6.29 5.86
C SER A 169 -10.30 -7.51 6.77
N ARG A 170 -10.95 -8.62 6.45
CA ARG A 170 -10.92 -9.83 7.27
C ARG A 170 -9.60 -10.59 7.21
N GLY A 171 -8.76 -10.28 6.24
CA GLY A 171 -7.49 -11.00 6.08
C GLY A 171 -7.67 -12.47 5.69
N GLU A 172 -8.72 -12.78 4.94
CA GLU A 172 -9.05 -14.12 4.47
C GLU A 172 -9.17 -14.14 2.95
N LEU A 173 -8.49 -15.09 2.30
CA LEU A 173 -8.58 -15.30 0.85
C LEU A 173 -9.80 -16.16 0.50
N ARG A 174 -11.01 -15.59 0.62
CA ARG A 174 -12.29 -16.24 0.33
C ARG A 174 -13.29 -15.29 -0.32
N LEU A 175 -14.17 -15.79 -1.17
CA LEU A 175 -15.18 -14.96 -1.84
C LEU A 175 -16.08 -14.17 -0.86
N ARG A 176 -16.50 -14.80 0.24
CA ARG A 176 -17.30 -14.11 1.28
C ARG A 176 -16.53 -13.00 1.97
N ALA A 177 -15.23 -13.18 2.18
CA ALA A 177 -14.38 -12.13 2.73
C ALA A 177 -14.20 -11.01 1.72
N TYR A 178 -14.03 -11.33 0.43
CA TYR A 178 -13.94 -10.32 -0.62
C TYR A 178 -15.18 -9.41 -0.69
N THR A 179 -16.39 -9.98 -0.64
CA THR A 179 -17.62 -9.18 -0.63
C THR A 179 -17.78 -8.36 0.65
N TYR A 180 -17.41 -8.90 1.81
CA TYR A 180 -17.39 -8.16 3.07
C TYR A 180 -16.39 -7.01 3.02
N ASP A 181 -15.19 -7.27 2.54
CA ASP A 181 -14.09 -6.29 2.44
C ASP A 181 -14.47 -5.13 1.52
N ARG A 182 -15.14 -5.40 0.40
CA ARG A 182 -15.65 -4.37 -0.49
C ARG A 182 -16.64 -3.42 0.20
N GLU A 183 -17.58 -3.96 0.97
CA GLU A 183 -18.50 -3.13 1.76
C GLU A 183 -17.77 -2.39 2.89
N SER A 184 -16.74 -3.00 3.48
CA SER A 184 -15.88 -2.36 4.49
C SER A 184 -15.06 -1.22 3.89
N ALA A 185 -14.54 -1.40 2.67
CA ALA A 185 -13.87 -0.34 1.93
C ALA A 185 -14.81 0.86 1.73
N ASN A 186 -16.05 0.60 1.29
CA ASN A 186 -17.06 1.65 1.12
C ASN A 186 -17.45 2.31 2.46
N TYR A 187 -17.60 1.53 3.53
CA TYR A 187 -17.85 2.01 4.89
C TYR A 187 -16.75 2.95 5.39
N SER A 188 -15.50 2.74 4.98
CA SER A 188 -14.33 3.44 5.53
C SER A 188 -13.97 4.74 4.80
N ARG A 189 -14.66 5.10 3.73
CA ARG A 189 -14.35 6.29 2.92
C ARG A 189 -14.36 7.59 3.71
N ASP A 190 -15.35 7.78 4.59
CA ASP A 190 -15.52 9.00 5.37
C ASP A 190 -14.45 9.11 6.47
N ALA A 191 -13.98 7.98 7.01
CA ALA A 191 -12.88 7.92 7.96
C ALA A 191 -11.54 8.31 7.29
N LEU A 192 -11.27 7.83 6.07
CA LEU A 192 -10.09 8.26 5.31
C LEU A 192 -10.19 9.74 4.91
N GLU A 193 -11.34 10.21 4.47
CA GLU A 193 -11.56 11.62 4.16
C GLU A 193 -11.24 12.50 5.37
N SER A 194 -11.74 12.12 6.55
CA SER A 194 -11.48 12.82 7.82
C SER A 194 -10.00 12.82 8.20
N LEU A 195 -9.28 11.70 7.97
CA LEU A 195 -7.83 11.62 8.19
C LEU A 195 -7.07 12.58 7.25
N LEU A 196 -7.42 12.61 5.96
CA LEU A 196 -6.76 13.50 5.00
C LEU A 196 -6.98 14.97 5.34
N ASP A 197 -8.18 15.36 5.77
CA ASP A 197 -8.47 16.71 6.24
C ASP A 197 -7.67 17.05 7.51
N MET A 198 -7.62 16.12 8.45
CA MET A 198 -6.86 16.27 9.70
C MET A 198 -5.38 16.49 9.40
N LEU A 199 -4.75 15.64 8.58
CA LEU A 199 -3.33 15.78 8.23
C LEU A 199 -3.03 17.07 7.48
N THR A 200 -3.87 17.46 6.53
CA THR A 200 -3.69 18.70 5.76
C THR A 200 -3.92 19.97 6.60
N SER A 201 -4.64 19.88 7.72
CA SER A 201 -4.85 20.97 8.66
C SER A 201 -3.64 21.22 9.57
N TYR A 202 -2.77 20.24 9.81
CA TYR A 202 -1.64 20.37 10.73
C TYR A 202 -0.57 21.31 10.17
N SER A 203 -0.13 22.29 10.97
CA SER A 203 0.94 23.24 10.58
C SER A 203 2.29 22.54 10.36
N SER A 204 2.56 21.46 11.09
CA SER A 204 3.77 20.64 10.96
C SER A 204 3.84 19.82 9.67
N VAL A 205 2.71 19.64 8.98
CA VAL A 205 2.63 18.92 7.72
C VAL A 205 2.68 19.91 6.56
N GLY A 206 3.65 19.74 5.66
CA GLY A 206 3.81 20.55 4.45
C GLY A 206 3.14 19.91 3.23
N GLU A 207 3.21 18.59 3.13
CA GLU A 207 2.70 17.83 1.98
C GLU A 207 2.17 16.47 2.44
N VAL A 208 1.08 16.03 1.81
CA VAL A 208 0.49 14.70 1.98
C VAL A 208 0.52 13.99 0.64
N THR A 209 1.02 12.77 0.62
CA THR A 209 0.95 11.81 -0.50
C THR A 209 0.15 10.61 -0.05
N VAL A 210 -0.74 10.11 -0.88
CA VAL A 210 -1.47 8.84 -0.67
C VAL A 210 -0.89 7.76 -1.57
N LEU A 211 -0.62 6.59 -1.03
CA LEU A 211 -0.29 5.36 -1.73
C LEU A 211 -1.37 4.35 -1.44
N ALA A 212 -2.20 4.03 -2.41
CA ALA A 212 -3.30 3.08 -2.28
C ALA A 212 -3.03 1.84 -3.13
N HIS A 213 -3.34 0.66 -2.58
CA HIS A 213 -3.14 -0.61 -3.25
C HIS A 213 -4.46 -1.36 -3.44
N SER A 214 -4.65 -1.96 -4.63
CA SER A 214 -5.75 -2.88 -4.94
C SER A 214 -7.13 -2.29 -4.56
N MET A 215 -7.92 -2.97 -3.73
CA MET A 215 -9.22 -2.51 -3.20
C MET A 215 -9.10 -1.22 -2.36
N GLY A 216 -7.93 -0.91 -1.79
CA GLY A 216 -7.67 0.36 -1.10
C GLY A 216 -7.82 1.58 -1.99
N ASN A 217 -7.69 1.41 -3.32
CA ASN A 217 -7.97 2.47 -4.28
C ASN A 217 -9.45 2.86 -4.30
N TRP A 218 -10.36 1.92 -4.07
CA TRP A 218 -11.78 2.21 -3.94
C TRP A 218 -12.04 3.17 -2.78
N VAL A 219 -11.54 2.85 -1.60
CA VAL A 219 -11.65 3.71 -0.41
C VAL A 219 -11.08 5.10 -0.71
N THR A 220 -9.89 5.13 -1.32
CA THR A 220 -9.16 6.36 -1.60
C THR A 220 -9.90 7.26 -2.59
N LEU A 221 -10.37 6.70 -3.70
CA LEU A 221 -11.05 7.48 -4.73
C LEU A 221 -12.40 8.04 -4.24
N GLU A 222 -13.15 7.29 -3.42
CA GLU A 222 -14.38 7.80 -2.80
C GLU A 222 -14.08 8.90 -1.76
N ALA A 223 -13.07 8.74 -0.92
CA ALA A 223 -12.63 9.77 0.01
C ALA A 223 -12.20 11.07 -0.71
N LEU A 224 -11.42 10.93 -1.80
CA LEU A 224 -11.00 12.06 -2.61
C LEU A 224 -12.18 12.77 -3.30
N ARG A 225 -13.14 12.00 -3.79
CA ARG A 225 -14.37 12.53 -4.40
C ARG A 225 -15.18 13.33 -3.37
N GLY A 226 -15.42 12.78 -2.18
CA GLY A 226 -16.13 13.46 -1.09
C GLY A 226 -15.43 14.76 -0.71
N ARG A 227 -14.12 14.69 -0.50
CA ARG A 227 -13.26 15.83 -0.17
C ARG A 227 -13.28 16.90 -1.26
N ALA A 228 -13.23 16.54 -2.54
CA ALA A 228 -13.28 17.49 -3.64
C ALA A 228 -14.61 18.26 -3.71
N ILE A 229 -15.74 17.57 -3.44
CA ILE A 229 -17.06 18.20 -3.37
C ILE A 229 -17.11 19.21 -2.23
N ARG A 230 -16.65 18.82 -1.03
CA ARG A 230 -16.64 19.68 0.16
C ARG A 230 -15.70 20.88 -0.01
N ASN A 231 -14.48 20.68 -0.50
CA ASN A 231 -13.51 21.75 -0.72
C ASN A 231 -14.00 22.77 -1.75
N ARG A 232 -14.72 22.33 -2.79
CA ARG A 232 -15.32 23.22 -3.78
C ARG A 232 -16.37 24.12 -3.14
N LEU A 233 -17.22 23.57 -2.27
CA LEU A 233 -18.23 24.32 -1.53
C LEU A 233 -17.61 25.32 -0.57
N ALA A 234 -16.50 24.95 0.07
CA ALA A 234 -15.78 25.78 1.02
C ALA A 234 -14.82 26.79 0.35
N GLY A 235 -14.62 26.74 -0.97
CA GLY A 235 -13.68 27.63 -1.68
C GLY A 235 -12.20 27.40 -1.28
N THR A 236 -11.84 26.22 -0.80
CA THR A 236 -10.49 25.89 -0.30
C THR A 236 -9.47 25.98 -1.43
N LYS A 237 -8.44 26.81 -1.22
CA LYS A 237 -7.27 26.95 -2.10
C LYS A 237 -6.04 26.40 -1.36
N ASN A 238 -5.02 25.95 -2.10
CA ASN A 238 -3.74 25.46 -1.55
C ASN A 238 -3.86 24.21 -0.66
N ASP A 239 -4.45 23.18 -1.21
CA ASP A 239 -4.47 21.87 -0.56
C ASP A 239 -3.05 21.29 -0.43
N LYS A 240 -2.73 20.75 0.77
CA LYS A 240 -1.46 20.05 1.03
C LYS A 240 -1.45 18.61 0.49
N LEU A 241 -2.59 18.06 0.09
CA LEU A 241 -2.66 16.79 -0.61
C LEU A 241 -2.20 16.98 -2.05
N LYS A 242 -0.97 16.54 -2.35
CA LYS A 242 -0.30 16.83 -3.63
C LYS A 242 -0.32 15.66 -4.59
N ASP A 243 -0.10 14.44 -4.11
CA ASP A 243 0.07 13.26 -4.94
C ASP A 243 -0.80 12.10 -4.44
N VAL A 244 -1.31 11.32 -5.39
CA VAL A 244 -2.01 10.07 -5.16
C VAL A 244 -1.45 9.02 -6.11
N MET A 245 -0.92 7.95 -5.54
CA MET A 245 -0.41 6.79 -6.27
C MET A 245 -1.45 5.67 -6.17
N LEU A 246 -1.99 5.26 -7.31
CA LEU A 246 -2.99 4.20 -7.45
C LEU A 246 -2.27 2.96 -7.98
N VAL A 247 -2.03 1.99 -7.09
CA VAL A 247 -1.25 0.79 -7.40
C VAL A 247 -2.20 -0.38 -7.60
N ALA A 248 -2.11 -1.05 -8.75
CA ALA A 248 -2.94 -2.20 -9.14
C ALA A 248 -4.43 -2.00 -8.77
N PRO A 249 -5.08 -0.87 -9.16
CA PRO A 249 -6.37 -0.50 -8.62
C PRO A 249 -7.48 -1.47 -9.05
N ASP A 250 -8.08 -2.15 -8.07
CA ASP A 250 -9.28 -2.97 -8.25
C ASP A 250 -10.54 -2.11 -8.25
N VAL A 251 -10.64 -1.24 -9.25
CA VAL A 251 -11.72 -0.27 -9.44
C VAL A 251 -12.28 -0.42 -10.85
N ASP A 252 -13.59 -0.41 -10.98
CA ASP A 252 -14.28 -0.36 -12.25
C ASP A 252 -13.90 0.92 -13.02
N VAL A 253 -13.59 0.79 -14.32
CA VAL A 253 -13.14 1.92 -15.15
C VAL A 253 -14.20 3.00 -15.27
N ASP A 254 -15.48 2.62 -15.42
CA ASP A 254 -16.58 3.61 -15.56
C ASP A 254 -16.83 4.33 -14.24
N VAL A 255 -16.69 3.64 -13.11
CA VAL A 255 -16.74 4.27 -11.78
C VAL A 255 -15.60 5.26 -11.62
N PHE A 256 -14.38 4.90 -11.99
CA PHE A 256 -13.23 5.81 -11.97
C PHE A 256 -13.45 7.07 -12.81
N ARG A 257 -14.00 6.93 -14.04
CA ARG A 257 -14.36 8.06 -14.91
C ARG A 257 -15.30 9.04 -14.21
N THR A 258 -16.36 8.51 -13.58
CA THR A 258 -17.33 9.36 -12.86
C THR A 258 -16.73 10.04 -11.63
N GLN A 259 -15.83 9.35 -10.91
CA GLN A 259 -15.10 9.92 -9.78
C GLN A 259 -14.18 11.04 -10.23
N LEU A 260 -13.41 10.86 -11.32
CA LEU A 260 -12.54 11.90 -11.89
C LEU A 260 -13.33 13.16 -12.30
N GLN A 261 -14.46 12.98 -12.98
CA GLN A 261 -15.33 14.10 -13.37
C GLN A 261 -15.81 14.88 -12.15
N ARG A 262 -16.17 14.17 -11.06
CA ARG A 262 -16.61 14.80 -9.82
C ARG A 262 -15.48 15.52 -9.09
N MET A 263 -14.29 14.97 -9.07
CA MET A 263 -13.12 15.62 -8.49
C MET A 263 -12.72 16.89 -9.27
N GLY A 264 -12.87 16.88 -10.60
CA GLY A 264 -12.51 18.00 -11.45
C GLY A 264 -11.01 18.23 -11.58
N VAL A 265 -10.62 19.38 -12.08
CA VAL A 265 -9.21 19.70 -12.40
C VAL A 265 -8.36 20.10 -11.19
N ALA A 266 -9.00 20.50 -10.09
CA ALA A 266 -8.31 20.91 -8.84
C ALA A 266 -7.93 19.73 -7.93
N ARG A 267 -7.96 18.51 -8.47
CA ARG A 267 -7.56 17.29 -7.72
C ARG A 267 -6.03 17.19 -7.58
N PRO A 268 -5.53 16.37 -6.64
CA PRO A 268 -4.10 16.05 -6.55
C PRO A 268 -3.60 15.40 -7.84
N ARG A 269 -2.29 15.46 -8.06
CA ARG A 269 -1.65 14.71 -9.16
C ARG A 269 -1.86 13.22 -8.94
N MET A 270 -2.18 12.48 -10.01
CA MET A 270 -2.42 11.06 -9.95
C MET A 270 -1.36 10.29 -10.75
N SER A 271 -0.86 9.23 -10.14
CA SER A 271 0.00 8.24 -10.80
C SER A 271 -0.71 6.89 -10.74
N LEU A 272 -0.82 6.22 -11.87
CA LEU A 272 -1.50 4.94 -12.04
C LEU A 272 -0.46 3.86 -12.38
N PHE A 273 -0.42 2.79 -11.59
CA PHE A 273 0.43 1.63 -11.81
C PHE A 273 -0.45 0.46 -12.24
N VAL A 274 -0.24 -0.02 -13.46
CA VAL A 274 -1.05 -1.08 -14.09
C VAL A 274 -0.21 -2.30 -14.41
N SER A 275 -0.84 -3.48 -14.45
CA SER A 275 -0.23 -4.73 -14.89
C SER A 275 -1.31 -5.58 -15.56
N GLN A 276 -1.17 -5.86 -16.86
CA GLN A 276 -2.16 -6.61 -17.64
C GLN A 276 -2.15 -8.12 -17.34
N ASP A 277 -1.12 -8.60 -16.67
CA ASP A 277 -0.92 -9.98 -16.25
C ASP A 277 -1.15 -10.19 -14.74
N ASP A 278 -1.95 -9.32 -14.13
CA ASP A 278 -2.35 -9.39 -12.71
C ASP A 278 -3.50 -10.40 -12.53
N ASP A 279 -3.17 -11.59 -12.01
CA ASP A 279 -4.12 -12.68 -11.81
C ASP A 279 -5.20 -12.34 -10.76
N ALA A 280 -4.89 -11.53 -9.76
CA ALA A 280 -5.85 -11.11 -8.74
C ALA A 280 -6.88 -10.15 -9.34
N LEU A 281 -6.48 -9.24 -10.22
CA LEU A 281 -7.40 -8.37 -10.95
C LEU A 281 -8.21 -9.16 -12.00
N ALA A 282 -7.61 -10.17 -12.65
CA ALA A 282 -8.33 -11.07 -13.54
C ALA A 282 -9.42 -11.85 -12.78
N LEU A 283 -9.13 -12.35 -11.58
CA LEU A 283 -10.12 -13.00 -10.71
C LEU A 283 -11.22 -12.01 -10.30
N SER A 284 -10.86 -10.80 -9.88
CA SER A 284 -11.83 -9.74 -9.56
C SER A 284 -12.75 -9.45 -10.74
N ARG A 285 -12.19 -9.29 -11.94
CA ARG A 285 -12.96 -9.08 -13.18
C ARG A 285 -13.99 -10.21 -13.41
N THR A 286 -13.56 -11.46 -13.27
CA THR A 286 -14.44 -12.63 -13.42
C THR A 286 -15.59 -12.64 -12.40
N ILE A 287 -15.32 -12.29 -11.13
CA ILE A 287 -16.34 -12.19 -10.08
C ILE A 287 -17.42 -11.14 -10.44
N TRP A 288 -17.05 -10.08 -11.12
CA TRP A 288 -17.93 -8.96 -11.45
C TRP A 288 -18.46 -8.97 -12.89
N GLY A 289 -18.37 -10.10 -13.60
CA GLY A 289 -18.96 -10.25 -14.93
C GLY A 289 -18.12 -9.62 -16.05
N ASP A 290 -16.83 -9.83 -16.02
CA ASP A 290 -15.85 -9.36 -17.01
C ASP A 290 -15.75 -7.82 -17.16
N VAL A 291 -16.09 -7.09 -16.11
CA VAL A 291 -15.96 -5.63 -16.10
C VAL A 291 -14.49 -5.23 -15.99
N PRO A 292 -13.97 -4.37 -16.90
CA PRO A 292 -12.56 -3.95 -16.87
C PRO A 292 -12.16 -3.28 -15.55
N ARG A 293 -11.03 -3.71 -15.00
CA ARG A 293 -10.42 -3.09 -13.80
C ARG A 293 -9.36 -2.08 -14.20
N LEU A 294 -9.31 -0.96 -13.51
CA LEU A 294 -8.38 0.13 -13.81
C LEU A 294 -6.91 -0.31 -13.75
N GLY A 295 -6.58 -1.27 -12.88
CA GLY A 295 -5.23 -1.82 -12.76
C GLY A 295 -4.81 -2.78 -13.87
N ASP A 296 -5.76 -3.27 -14.68
CA ASP A 296 -5.58 -4.25 -15.76
C ASP A 296 -5.74 -3.61 -17.16
N VAL A 297 -5.90 -2.29 -17.25
CA VAL A 297 -6.06 -1.64 -18.54
C VAL A 297 -4.73 -1.58 -19.30
N ASN A 298 -4.80 -1.73 -20.63
CA ASN A 298 -3.66 -1.43 -21.48
C ASN A 298 -3.61 0.08 -21.78
N PRO A 299 -2.63 0.82 -21.20
CA PRO A 299 -2.59 2.27 -21.35
C PRO A 299 -2.20 2.76 -22.75
N GLN A 300 -1.76 1.85 -23.63
CA GLN A 300 -1.41 2.17 -25.03
C GLN A 300 -2.59 2.10 -25.97
N LEU A 301 -3.70 1.46 -25.55
CA LEU A 301 -4.91 1.30 -26.37
C LEU A 301 -5.93 2.38 -26.10
N GLU A 302 -6.70 2.73 -27.17
CA GLU A 302 -7.88 3.57 -27.02
C GLU A 302 -9.05 2.78 -26.38
N PRO A 303 -9.90 3.41 -25.58
CA PRO A 303 -9.92 4.85 -25.28
C PRO A 303 -8.96 5.28 -24.13
N TYR A 304 -8.30 4.32 -23.44
CA TYR A 304 -7.53 4.60 -22.22
C TYR A 304 -6.38 5.57 -22.45
N ARG A 305 -5.66 5.45 -23.57
CA ARG A 305 -4.52 6.32 -23.88
C ARG A 305 -4.93 7.80 -23.90
N THR A 306 -5.99 8.13 -24.61
CA THR A 306 -6.50 9.50 -24.71
C THR A 306 -7.10 9.97 -23.38
N GLU A 307 -7.92 9.14 -22.73
CA GLU A 307 -8.57 9.51 -21.47
C GLU A 307 -7.58 9.79 -20.33
N LEU A 308 -6.53 8.97 -20.22
CA LEU A 308 -5.49 9.12 -19.17
C LEU A 308 -4.65 10.38 -19.42
N ALA A 309 -4.31 10.66 -20.69
CA ALA A 309 -3.59 11.86 -21.09
C ALA A 309 -4.42 13.15 -20.85
N ASP A 310 -5.68 13.19 -21.27
CA ASP A 310 -6.57 14.33 -21.09
C ASP A 310 -6.81 14.64 -19.60
N ASN A 311 -6.83 13.58 -18.78
CA ASN A 311 -6.94 13.70 -17.35
C ASN A 311 -5.59 13.94 -16.64
N ARG A 312 -4.47 14.09 -17.36
CA ARG A 312 -3.13 14.33 -16.80
C ARG A 312 -2.73 13.27 -15.75
N ILE A 313 -3.06 12.01 -16.01
CA ILE A 313 -2.69 10.88 -15.18
C ILE A 313 -1.37 10.32 -15.72
N THR A 314 -0.35 10.25 -14.86
CA THR A 314 0.90 9.58 -15.22
C THR A 314 0.73 8.09 -15.04
N VAL A 315 1.00 7.31 -16.10
CA VAL A 315 0.84 5.85 -16.06
C VAL A 315 2.19 5.15 -16.05
N TYR A 316 2.29 4.11 -15.25
CA TYR A 316 3.42 3.20 -15.15
C TYR A 316 2.93 1.79 -15.43
N ASP A 317 3.35 1.23 -16.56
CA ASP A 317 3.01 -0.13 -16.96
C ASP A 317 4.06 -1.09 -16.41
N LEU A 318 3.64 -2.00 -15.55
CA LEU A 318 4.47 -2.98 -14.87
C LEU A 318 4.40 -4.37 -15.51
N THR A 319 3.63 -4.55 -16.60
CA THR A 319 3.33 -5.83 -17.23
C THR A 319 4.56 -6.65 -17.57
N HIS A 320 5.66 -5.99 -17.99
CA HIS A 320 6.87 -6.67 -18.45
C HIS A 320 8.01 -6.70 -17.42
N LEU A 321 7.78 -6.26 -16.20
CA LEU A 321 8.81 -6.19 -15.16
C LEU A 321 8.97 -7.50 -14.37
N ALA A 322 8.06 -8.47 -14.54
CA ALA A 322 8.08 -9.69 -13.77
C ALA A 322 8.92 -10.81 -14.37
N LYS A 323 9.44 -11.62 -13.45
CA LYS A 323 9.97 -12.95 -13.76
C LYS A 323 8.85 -13.99 -13.68
N PRO A 324 8.91 -15.09 -14.48
CA PRO A 324 7.95 -16.18 -14.32
C PRO A 324 7.93 -16.71 -12.89
N GLY A 325 6.76 -16.74 -12.27
CA GLY A 325 6.55 -17.23 -10.90
C GLY A 325 6.39 -16.16 -9.82
N ASP A 326 6.58 -14.87 -10.15
CA ASP A 326 6.32 -13.77 -9.22
C ASP A 326 4.82 -13.43 -9.18
N ASP A 327 4.30 -13.06 -8.00
CA ASP A 327 2.91 -12.60 -7.86
C ASP A 327 2.75 -11.22 -8.51
N ALA A 328 2.00 -11.17 -9.61
CA ALA A 328 1.79 -9.95 -10.39
C ALA A 328 1.10 -8.85 -9.60
N HIS A 329 0.25 -9.20 -8.63
CA HIS A 329 -0.53 -8.23 -7.85
C HIS A 329 0.33 -7.45 -6.84
N ASP A 330 1.30 -8.11 -6.23
CA ASP A 330 2.24 -7.49 -5.29
C ASP A 330 3.49 -6.91 -5.95
N ARG A 331 3.62 -7.06 -7.26
CA ARG A 331 4.79 -6.64 -8.06
C ARG A 331 5.24 -5.21 -7.82
N ALA A 332 4.29 -4.28 -7.66
CA ALA A 332 4.60 -2.90 -7.35
C ALA A 332 5.35 -2.73 -6.02
N PHE A 333 5.33 -3.75 -5.15
CA PHE A 333 6.05 -3.80 -3.88
C PHE A 333 7.25 -4.73 -3.91
N GLU A 334 7.28 -5.72 -4.80
CA GLU A 334 8.31 -6.76 -4.92
C GLU A 334 9.37 -6.43 -5.96
N ASP A 335 9.00 -5.87 -7.10
CA ASP A 335 9.97 -5.39 -8.12
C ASP A 335 10.47 -3.98 -7.78
N VAL A 336 10.90 -3.88 -6.59
CA VAL A 336 10.99 -2.72 -5.73
C VAL A 336 12.05 -1.73 -6.18
N THR A 337 13.08 -2.16 -6.91
CA THR A 337 14.17 -1.25 -7.24
C THR A 337 13.69 -0.13 -8.19
N SER A 338 12.82 -0.44 -9.13
CA SER A 338 12.30 0.53 -10.11
C SER A 338 11.11 1.32 -9.56
N VAL A 339 10.14 0.65 -8.94
CA VAL A 339 8.93 1.30 -8.38
C VAL A 339 9.28 2.11 -7.14
N VAL A 340 10.13 1.59 -6.27
CA VAL A 340 10.61 2.31 -5.08
C VAL A 340 11.53 3.47 -5.44
N ALA A 341 12.41 3.31 -6.42
CA ALA A 341 13.19 4.43 -6.94
C ALA A 341 12.26 5.53 -7.48
N MET A 342 11.17 5.16 -8.10
CA MET A 342 10.16 6.05 -8.64
C MET A 342 9.30 6.69 -7.54
N ILE A 343 8.87 5.94 -6.53
CA ILE A 343 8.24 6.48 -5.32
C ILE A 343 9.19 7.47 -4.65
N ARG A 344 10.47 7.10 -4.47
CA ARG A 344 11.52 7.99 -3.96
C ARG A 344 11.66 9.25 -4.81
N GLN A 345 11.76 9.12 -6.12
CA GLN A 345 11.89 10.23 -7.05
C GLN A 345 10.68 11.17 -6.97
N ARG A 346 9.46 10.62 -6.93
CA ARG A 346 8.22 11.40 -6.75
C ARG A 346 8.17 12.09 -5.39
N MET A 347 8.56 11.41 -4.33
CA MET A 347 8.59 11.98 -2.98
C MET A 347 9.75 12.98 -2.75
N ALA A 348 10.89 12.81 -3.42
CA ALA A 348 12.03 13.73 -3.33
C ALA A 348 11.81 14.99 -4.16
N GLN A 349 11.13 14.89 -5.28
CA GLN A 349 11.01 15.96 -6.27
C GLN A 349 9.96 17.00 -5.91
N GLY A 350 9.44 17.26 -4.77
CA GLY A 350 8.55 18.41 -4.47
C GLY A 350 8.66 19.60 -5.45
N GLN A 351 9.19 19.37 -6.66
CA GLN A 351 9.44 20.27 -7.76
C GLN A 351 8.60 19.86 -8.97
N THR A 352 7.91 20.86 -9.50
CA THR A 352 7.29 20.89 -10.82
C THR A 352 8.01 20.02 -11.84
N MET A 353 7.54 18.79 -12.07
CA MET A 353 7.85 18.13 -13.33
C MET A 353 7.15 18.93 -14.44
N ARG A 354 7.93 19.52 -15.31
CA ARG A 354 7.44 19.97 -16.61
C ARG A 354 6.74 18.77 -17.26
N GLU A 355 5.56 19.02 -17.76
CA GLU A 355 4.75 18.08 -18.54
C GLU A 355 5.63 17.41 -19.61
N HIS A 356 6.13 16.21 -19.32
CA HIS A 356 6.60 15.32 -20.37
C HIS A 356 5.39 14.57 -20.88
N ARG A 357 5.17 14.70 -22.18
CA ARG A 357 4.13 13.99 -22.92
C ARG A 357 4.16 12.50 -22.54
N ALA A 358 3.00 11.89 -22.48
CA ALA A 358 2.72 10.48 -22.18
C ALA A 358 3.45 9.44 -23.09
N ILE A 359 4.54 9.81 -23.75
CA ILE A 359 5.26 8.99 -24.73
C ILE A 359 6.62 8.46 -24.19
N ASP A 360 7.16 9.09 -23.13
CA ASP A 360 8.45 8.66 -22.55
C ASP A 360 8.23 8.09 -21.14
N ASN A 361 7.78 6.84 -21.08
CA ASN A 361 7.75 6.09 -19.82
C ASN A 361 9.19 5.65 -19.48
N PRO A 362 9.82 6.15 -18.38
CA PRO A 362 11.18 5.74 -18.03
C PRO A 362 11.32 4.25 -17.74
N LEU A 363 10.24 3.51 -17.53
CA LEU A 363 10.25 2.06 -17.33
C LEU A 363 10.35 1.27 -18.64
N THR A 364 9.74 1.74 -19.73
CA THR A 364 9.96 1.13 -21.05
C THR A 364 11.40 1.27 -21.50
N GLN A 365 12.07 2.38 -21.19
CA GLN A 365 13.50 2.55 -21.46
C GLN A 365 14.40 1.67 -20.58
N LEU A 366 13.99 1.32 -19.37
CA LEU A 366 14.71 0.37 -18.51
C LEU A 366 14.53 -1.08 -18.99
N GLY A 367 13.34 -1.47 -19.42
CA GLY A 367 13.07 -2.78 -20.02
C GLY A 367 13.90 -3.02 -21.28
N ASP A 368 13.97 -2.04 -22.17
CA ASP A 368 14.77 -2.11 -23.39
C ASP A 368 16.29 -2.14 -23.14
N ARG A 369 16.77 -1.52 -22.06
CA ARG A 369 18.18 -1.58 -21.65
C ARG A 369 18.57 -2.91 -21.02
N VAL A 370 17.67 -3.56 -20.31
CA VAL A 370 17.92 -4.89 -19.73
C VAL A 370 17.96 -5.97 -20.80
N THR A 371 17.16 -5.85 -21.86
CA THR A 371 17.17 -6.79 -23.00
C THR A 371 18.40 -6.64 -23.91
N THR A 372 19.05 -5.48 -23.94
CA THR A 372 20.26 -5.24 -24.77
C THR A 372 21.59 -5.63 -24.09
N LEU A 373 21.57 -5.87 -22.75
CA LEU A 373 22.76 -6.33 -22.01
C LEU A 373 22.86 -7.86 -21.88
N GLY A 374 21.88 -8.60 -22.41
CA GLY A 374 21.81 -10.06 -22.41
C GLY A 374 22.14 -10.73 -23.76
N ARG A 375 22.89 -10.07 -24.66
CA ARG A 375 23.43 -10.67 -25.87
C ARG A 375 24.94 -10.62 -25.87
#